data_9b6bb484dbfba0bffad0414f99fdf6b2
#
_entry.id   9b6bb484dbfba0bffad0414f99fdf6b2
#
_cell.length_a   1.000
_cell.length_b   1.000
_cell.length_c   1.000
_cell.angle_alpha   90.00
_cell.angle_beta   90.00
_cell.angle_gamma   90.00
#
_symmetry.space_group_name_H-M   'P 1'
#
loop_
_entity.id
_entity.type
_entity.pdbx_description
1 polymer ?
#
loop_
_entity_poly.entity_id
_entity_poly.type
_entity_poly.pdbx_seq_one_letter_code
_entity_poly.pdbx_strand_id
1 'polypeptide(L)'
;MKHIVLFSLFLSLNFLGCQSPTTDKKTNDVPPIPSESWKANYDWVEPICENNVVKVRKNHKFGLADHNGKVLIPVEYEDIESGVSLNLNWLWAKKDGKYGYLDENGAVVIPFIYDGAKTFSGLMAAVKKGDKWGFINRDAEEELPFIYDEAEVFYQGKWLSPTLCLVKKGGKWGYINTEGTVIIPFAYDELDDFFTDDYCAAKKNGKWGYIDKNNKVIIPFIYDEVEDYDLKYIRVVKDGKEGIIDFNRKTVIPIDFYVINLLGDDAMRIFPTKETTIETCFLLDSLGNCIDGCEYIPEYYKTHKLFYP
;
A
#
# COMPACT_ATOMS: atom_id res chain seq x y z
N MET A 1 -0.14 24.35 12.59
CA MET A 1 0.86 23.31 12.33
C MET A 1 0.09 22.19 11.66
N LYS A 2 0.38 21.93 10.39
CA LYS A 2 -0.32 20.93 9.57
C LYS A 2 0.23 19.55 9.96
N HIS A 3 -0.55 18.73 10.64
CA HIS A 3 -0.26 17.31 10.75
C HIS A 3 -0.48 16.71 9.37
N ILE A 4 0.63 16.40 8.71
CA ILE A 4 0.64 15.53 7.54
C ILE A 4 0.39 14.12 8.10
N VAL A 5 -0.85 13.65 7.99
CA VAL A 5 -1.12 12.23 8.05
C VAL A 5 -0.44 11.67 6.82
N LEU A 6 0.72 11.02 7.00
CA LEU A 6 1.31 10.18 5.97
C LEU A 6 0.30 9.04 5.74
N PHE A 7 -0.53 9.22 4.73
CA PHE A 7 -1.12 8.08 4.04
C PHE A 7 0.06 7.27 3.51
N SER A 8 0.45 6.25 4.23
CA SER A 8 1.21 5.17 3.63
C SER A 8 0.26 4.51 2.63
N LEU A 9 0.26 5.01 1.39
CA LEU A 9 -0.07 4.19 0.25
C LEU A 9 0.94 3.03 0.28
N PHE A 10 0.70 2.05 1.13
CA PHE A 10 1.24 0.73 0.90
C PHE A 10 0.46 0.15 -0.27
N LEU A 11 0.81 0.59 -1.49
CA LEU A 11 0.88 -0.38 -2.54
C LEU A 11 1.71 -1.52 -1.95
N SER A 12 1.08 -2.62 -1.62
CA SER A 12 1.75 -3.91 -1.43
C SER A 12 2.16 -4.47 -2.79
N LEU A 13 2.87 -3.67 -3.57
CA LEU A 13 3.92 -4.19 -4.41
C LEU A 13 4.94 -4.74 -3.42
N ASN A 14 5.24 -6.03 -3.50
CA ASN A 14 6.37 -6.64 -2.85
C ASN A 14 7.62 -5.78 -3.10
N PHE A 15 7.82 -4.75 -2.27
CA PHE A 15 9.12 -4.18 -2.03
C PHE A 15 9.85 -5.18 -1.12
N LEU A 16 10.26 -6.30 -1.70
CA LEU A 16 11.48 -6.95 -1.22
C LEU A 16 12.55 -5.88 -1.36
N GLY A 17 12.95 -5.32 -0.22
CA GLY A 17 13.78 -4.15 -0.14
C GLY A 17 15.04 -4.30 -0.99
N CYS A 18 15.37 -3.27 -1.77
CA CYS A 18 16.71 -3.05 -2.26
C CYS A 18 17.63 -2.85 -1.05
N GLN A 19 18.12 -3.94 -0.47
CA GLN A 19 19.17 -3.90 0.52
C GLN A 19 20.49 -3.72 -0.22
N SER A 20 21.23 -2.68 0.15
CA SER A 20 22.62 -2.57 -0.26
C SER A 20 23.35 -3.84 0.14
N PRO A 21 24.19 -4.45 -0.72
CA PRO A 21 24.88 -5.68 -0.37
C PRO A 21 25.79 -5.43 0.83
N THR A 22 25.52 -6.11 1.94
CA THR A 22 26.42 -6.18 3.08
C THR A 22 27.64 -6.96 2.64
N THR A 23 28.81 -6.33 2.77
CA THR A 23 30.11 -6.95 2.55
C THR A 23 30.35 -8.02 3.60
N ASP A 24 30.10 -9.30 3.26
CA ASP A 24 30.86 -10.43 3.81
C ASP A 24 30.54 -11.74 3.07
N LYS A 25 31.48 -12.20 2.28
CA LYS A 25 32.10 -13.52 2.15
C LYS A 25 32.68 -13.75 0.75
N LYS A 26 33.99 -13.98 0.72
CA LYS A 26 34.73 -14.45 -0.45
C LYS A 26 34.17 -15.76 -0.97
N THR A 27 33.55 -15.71 -2.16
CA THR A 27 33.48 -16.85 -3.10
C THR A 27 33.90 -16.30 -4.46
N ASN A 28 35.01 -16.87 -4.96
CA ASN A 28 35.59 -16.54 -6.26
C ASN A 28 34.74 -17.20 -7.35
N ASP A 29 33.69 -16.54 -7.84
CA ASP A 29 33.00 -16.82 -9.12
C ASP A 29 31.77 -15.92 -9.29
N VAL A 30 31.86 -14.64 -8.87
CA VAL A 30 30.84 -13.64 -9.26
C VAL A 30 31.30 -13.06 -10.60
N PRO A 31 30.49 -13.16 -11.69
CA PRO A 31 30.79 -12.46 -12.92
C PRO A 31 31.01 -10.97 -12.62
N PRO A 32 31.94 -10.29 -13.31
CA PRO A 32 32.23 -8.90 -13.03
C PRO A 32 30.94 -8.07 -13.11
N ILE A 33 30.67 -7.29 -12.08
CA ILE A 33 29.55 -6.32 -12.08
C ILE A 33 29.74 -5.45 -13.34
N PRO A 34 28.76 -5.38 -14.25
CA PRO A 34 28.87 -4.54 -15.44
C PRO A 34 29.26 -3.13 -15.03
N SER A 35 30.18 -2.51 -15.74
CA SER A 35 30.63 -1.15 -15.43
C SER A 35 29.40 -0.24 -15.47
N GLU A 36 29.07 0.42 -14.37
CA GLU A 36 27.90 1.33 -14.26
C GLU A 36 28.08 2.62 -15.09
N SER A 37 29.14 2.69 -15.91
CA SER A 37 29.47 3.84 -16.75
C SER A 37 28.34 4.30 -17.67
N TRP A 38 27.46 3.40 -18.08
CA TRP A 38 26.30 3.73 -18.92
C TRP A 38 25.28 4.65 -18.21
N LYS A 39 25.20 4.61 -16.87
CA LYS A 39 24.29 5.46 -16.08
C LYS A 39 24.60 6.95 -16.28
N ALA A 40 25.85 7.30 -16.56
CA ALA A 40 26.28 8.67 -16.84
C ALA A 40 25.62 9.28 -18.11
N ASN A 41 25.02 8.46 -18.97
CA ASN A 41 24.29 8.94 -20.15
C ASN A 41 22.89 9.51 -19.82
N TYR A 42 22.43 9.36 -18.58
CA TYR A 42 21.09 9.73 -18.12
C TYR A 42 21.13 10.74 -16.98
N ASP A 43 20.10 11.58 -16.88
CA ASP A 43 19.94 12.54 -15.78
C ASP A 43 19.53 11.85 -14.49
N TRP A 44 18.90 10.68 -14.61
CA TRP A 44 18.45 9.87 -13.49
C TRP A 44 18.25 8.42 -13.95
N VAL A 45 18.55 7.50 -13.05
CA VAL A 45 18.37 6.05 -13.23
C VAL A 45 17.75 5.50 -11.95
N GLU A 46 16.65 4.76 -12.08
CA GLU A 46 16.03 4.05 -10.96
C GLU A 46 17.02 3.06 -10.33
N PRO A 47 17.03 2.89 -9.01
CA PRO A 47 17.83 1.85 -8.38
C PRO A 47 17.50 0.47 -8.95
N ILE A 48 18.52 -0.32 -9.28
CA ILE A 48 18.35 -1.66 -9.86
C ILE A 48 17.77 -2.58 -8.79
N CYS A 49 16.60 -3.12 -9.07
CA CYS A 49 15.95 -4.16 -8.30
C CYS A 49 15.93 -5.48 -9.10
N GLU A 50 15.38 -6.55 -8.55
CA GLU A 50 15.49 -7.93 -9.07
C GLU A 50 15.03 -8.17 -10.53
N ASN A 51 14.29 -7.25 -11.14
CA ASN A 51 13.69 -7.46 -12.48
C ASN A 51 14.59 -7.14 -13.66
N ASN A 52 15.86 -6.78 -13.45
CA ASN A 52 16.83 -6.44 -14.49
C ASN A 52 16.41 -5.33 -15.48
N VAL A 53 15.31 -4.64 -15.25
CA VAL A 53 14.79 -3.52 -16.03
C VAL A 53 14.72 -2.30 -15.14
N VAL A 54 15.28 -1.18 -15.60
CA VAL A 54 15.33 0.08 -14.84
C VAL A 54 14.71 1.19 -15.67
N LYS A 55 13.97 2.05 -14.99
CA LYS A 55 13.48 3.29 -15.56
C LYS A 55 14.64 4.29 -15.63
N VAL A 56 14.80 4.91 -16.79
CA VAL A 56 15.84 5.92 -17.04
C VAL A 56 15.20 7.22 -17.49
N ARG A 57 15.85 8.35 -17.15
CA ARG A 57 15.39 9.68 -17.56
C ARG A 57 16.52 10.44 -18.23
N LYS A 58 16.18 11.10 -19.34
CA LYS A 58 17.06 12.07 -20.03
C LYS A 58 16.22 13.20 -20.62
N ASN A 59 16.64 14.45 -20.39
CA ASN A 59 15.95 15.64 -20.88
C ASN A 59 14.45 15.64 -20.54
N HIS A 60 14.12 15.30 -19.28
CA HIS A 60 12.72 15.19 -18.78
C HIS A 60 11.85 14.12 -19.46
N LYS A 61 12.43 13.23 -20.25
CA LYS A 61 11.74 12.10 -20.86
C LYS A 61 12.22 10.78 -20.25
N PHE A 62 11.32 9.84 -20.13
CA PHE A 62 11.56 8.52 -19.55
C PHE A 62 11.55 7.43 -20.62
N GLY A 63 12.24 6.35 -20.32
CA GLY A 63 12.29 5.11 -21.06
C GLY A 63 12.77 3.98 -20.15
N LEU A 64 12.98 2.80 -20.71
CA LEU A 64 13.48 1.64 -19.98
C LEU A 64 14.79 1.13 -20.57
N ALA A 65 15.70 0.70 -19.71
CA ALA A 65 16.95 0.05 -20.08
C ALA A 65 17.13 -1.25 -19.27
N ASP A 66 17.96 -2.17 -19.77
CA ASP A 66 18.40 -3.31 -18.98
C ASP A 66 19.55 -2.91 -18.02
N HIS A 67 19.93 -3.84 -17.15
CA HIS A 67 21.02 -3.65 -16.19
C HIS A 67 22.41 -3.39 -16.82
N ASN A 68 22.56 -3.63 -18.14
CA ASN A 68 23.79 -3.34 -18.91
C ASN A 68 23.73 -1.98 -19.63
N GLY A 69 22.58 -1.27 -19.52
CA GLY A 69 22.36 0.02 -20.17
C GLY A 69 21.87 -0.07 -21.61
N LYS A 70 21.49 -1.26 -22.09
CA LYS A 70 20.82 -1.41 -23.38
C LYS A 70 19.40 -0.85 -23.26
N VAL A 71 19.06 0.11 -24.10
CA VAL A 71 17.72 0.68 -24.17
C VAL A 71 16.74 -0.39 -24.66
N LEU A 72 15.72 -0.65 -23.88
CA LEU A 72 14.61 -1.56 -24.17
C LEU A 72 13.41 -0.79 -24.72
N ILE A 73 13.05 0.31 -24.07
CA ILE A 73 12.01 1.24 -24.49
C ILE A 73 12.65 2.62 -24.67
N PRO A 74 12.49 3.30 -25.82
CA PRO A 74 13.08 4.61 -26.10
C PRO A 74 12.78 5.66 -25.02
N VAL A 75 13.76 6.56 -24.78
CA VAL A 75 13.61 7.64 -23.77
C VAL A 75 12.89 8.84 -24.42
N GLU A 76 11.59 8.69 -24.62
CA GLU A 76 10.77 9.70 -25.31
C GLU A 76 9.43 10.00 -24.62
N TYR A 77 9.09 9.26 -23.58
CA TYR A 77 7.80 9.36 -22.88
C TYR A 77 7.86 10.41 -21.75
N GLU A 78 6.73 11.05 -21.46
CA GLU A 78 6.57 11.97 -20.33
C GLU A 78 6.57 11.22 -19.00
N ASP A 79 6.06 10.01 -19.03
CA ASP A 79 6.15 9.02 -17.94
C ASP A 79 5.97 7.61 -18.51
N ILE A 80 6.43 6.61 -17.79
CA ILE A 80 6.31 5.20 -18.14
C ILE A 80 6.29 4.36 -16.88
N GLU A 81 5.58 3.26 -16.90
CA GLU A 81 5.54 2.31 -15.82
C GLU A 81 6.92 1.74 -15.50
N SER A 82 7.20 1.54 -14.21
CA SER A 82 8.44 0.94 -13.73
C SER A 82 8.18 -0.25 -12.81
N GLY A 83 9.22 -1.05 -12.52
CA GLY A 83 9.11 -2.19 -11.61
C GLY A 83 8.37 -3.40 -12.15
N VAL A 84 8.05 -3.41 -13.45
CA VAL A 84 7.34 -4.52 -14.09
C VAL A 84 8.29 -5.48 -14.80
N SER A 85 7.94 -6.75 -14.79
CA SER A 85 8.58 -7.75 -15.67
C SER A 85 8.05 -7.58 -17.10
N LEU A 86 8.90 -7.16 -18.02
CA LEU A 86 8.54 -6.99 -19.44
C LEU A 86 8.01 -8.27 -20.10
N ASN A 87 8.23 -9.43 -19.48
CA ASN A 87 7.91 -10.71 -20.12
C ASN A 87 6.42 -11.09 -20.07
N LEU A 88 5.58 -10.33 -19.36
CA LEU A 88 4.20 -10.77 -19.06
C LEU A 88 3.11 -9.72 -19.24
N ASN A 89 3.42 -8.42 -19.30
CA ASN A 89 2.40 -7.38 -19.29
C ASN A 89 2.72 -6.23 -20.25
N TRP A 90 1.66 -5.60 -20.77
CA TRP A 90 1.76 -4.31 -21.40
C TRP A 90 2.03 -3.23 -20.36
N LEU A 91 2.82 -2.22 -20.74
CA LEU A 91 3.21 -1.10 -19.91
C LEU A 91 2.37 0.11 -20.26
N TRP A 92 1.84 0.82 -19.28
CA TRP A 92 1.32 2.14 -19.57
C TRP A 92 2.49 3.13 -19.77
N ALA A 93 2.30 4.03 -20.72
CA ALA A 93 3.20 5.17 -20.92
C ALA A 93 2.38 6.44 -21.19
N LYS A 94 3.02 7.59 -20.96
CA LYS A 94 2.42 8.91 -21.23
C LYS A 94 3.18 9.62 -22.34
N LYS A 95 2.46 10.04 -23.36
CA LYS A 95 2.99 10.80 -24.50
C LYS A 95 1.98 11.86 -24.92
N ASP A 96 2.45 13.09 -25.18
CA ASP A 96 1.62 14.24 -25.57
C ASP A 96 0.43 14.49 -24.63
N GLY A 97 0.69 14.34 -23.31
CA GLY A 97 -0.31 14.53 -22.26
C GLY A 97 -1.31 13.38 -22.07
N LYS A 98 -1.28 12.35 -22.91
CA LYS A 98 -2.19 11.21 -22.87
C LYS A 98 -1.48 9.91 -22.55
N TYR A 99 -2.23 8.97 -21.97
CA TYR A 99 -1.78 7.62 -21.63
C TYR A 99 -2.23 6.61 -22.69
N GLY A 100 -1.38 5.64 -22.95
CA GLY A 100 -1.60 4.48 -23.80
C GLY A 100 -0.78 3.29 -23.29
N TYR A 101 -0.72 2.23 -24.03
CA TYR A 101 0.04 1.04 -23.63
C TYR A 101 1.01 0.58 -24.71
N LEU A 102 2.14 0.08 -24.24
CA LEU A 102 3.23 -0.47 -25.04
C LEU A 102 3.36 -1.96 -24.74
N ASP A 103 3.80 -2.74 -25.71
CA ASP A 103 4.29 -4.09 -25.48
C ASP A 103 5.74 -4.09 -24.94
N GLU A 104 6.29 -5.26 -24.70
CA GLU A 104 7.66 -5.46 -24.21
C GLU A 104 8.76 -4.95 -25.15
N ASN A 105 8.44 -4.71 -26.43
CA ASN A 105 9.34 -4.19 -27.45
C ASN A 105 9.19 -2.67 -27.65
N GLY A 106 8.25 -2.05 -26.93
CA GLY A 106 7.92 -0.63 -27.06
C GLY A 106 6.98 -0.30 -28.23
N ALA A 107 6.36 -1.31 -28.87
CA ALA A 107 5.32 -1.04 -29.85
C ALA A 107 4.03 -0.59 -29.16
N VAL A 108 3.37 0.41 -29.73
CA VAL A 108 2.09 0.92 -29.21
C VAL A 108 0.99 -0.11 -29.50
N VAL A 109 0.45 -0.72 -28.44
CA VAL A 109 -0.66 -1.69 -28.52
C VAL A 109 -2.01 -1.04 -28.23
N ILE A 110 -2.03 -0.01 -27.38
CA ILE A 110 -3.22 0.82 -27.17
C ILE A 110 -2.81 2.30 -27.37
N PRO A 111 -3.50 3.05 -28.24
CA PRO A 111 -3.16 4.44 -28.55
C PRO A 111 -3.15 5.36 -27.34
N PHE A 112 -2.36 6.44 -27.39
CA PHE A 112 -2.29 7.48 -26.36
C PHE A 112 -3.53 8.40 -26.42
N ILE A 113 -4.64 7.94 -25.86
CA ILE A 113 -5.93 8.65 -25.89
C ILE A 113 -6.55 8.88 -24.52
N TYR A 114 -6.05 8.21 -23.47
CA TYR A 114 -6.61 8.27 -22.14
C TYR A 114 -6.00 9.41 -21.30
N ASP A 115 -6.76 9.92 -20.34
CA ASP A 115 -6.32 10.95 -19.40
C ASP A 115 -5.61 10.38 -18.17
N GLY A 116 -5.70 9.09 -17.97
CA GLY A 116 -5.01 8.31 -16.95
C GLY A 116 -5.02 6.84 -17.28
N ALA A 117 -4.07 6.08 -16.75
CA ALA A 117 -3.98 4.63 -16.91
C ALA A 117 -3.35 3.99 -15.68
N LYS A 118 -3.78 2.78 -15.37
CA LYS A 118 -3.20 1.88 -14.37
C LYS A 118 -2.68 0.62 -15.06
N THR A 119 -1.83 -0.13 -14.37
CA THR A 119 -1.31 -1.43 -14.83
C THR A 119 -2.44 -2.39 -15.20
N PHE A 120 -2.23 -3.17 -16.26
CA PHE A 120 -3.09 -4.31 -16.56
C PHE A 120 -3.02 -5.34 -15.41
N SER A 121 -4.16 -5.65 -14.83
CA SER A 121 -4.30 -6.75 -13.88
C SER A 121 -5.17 -7.84 -14.53
N GLY A 122 -4.53 -8.95 -14.87
CA GLY A 122 -5.17 -10.00 -15.68
C GLY A 122 -5.56 -9.49 -17.06
N LEU A 123 -6.86 -9.48 -17.35
CA LEU A 123 -7.39 -9.10 -18.67
C LEU A 123 -7.84 -7.64 -18.76
N MET A 124 -7.87 -6.89 -17.64
CA MET A 124 -8.40 -5.53 -17.59
C MET A 124 -7.41 -4.52 -17.04
N ALA A 125 -7.54 -3.29 -17.50
CA ALA A 125 -6.87 -2.13 -16.94
C ALA A 125 -7.86 -1.00 -16.67
N ALA A 126 -7.66 -0.30 -15.55
CA ALA A 126 -8.38 0.93 -15.29
C ALA A 126 -7.77 2.06 -16.14
N VAL A 127 -8.61 2.77 -16.87
CA VAL A 127 -8.23 3.93 -17.67
C VAL A 127 -9.21 5.08 -17.44
N LYS A 128 -8.73 6.30 -17.65
CA LYS A 128 -9.51 7.53 -17.44
C LYS A 128 -9.86 8.19 -18.77
N LYS A 129 -11.13 8.58 -18.94
CA LYS A 129 -11.59 9.45 -20.04
C LYS A 129 -12.30 10.66 -19.43
N GLY A 130 -11.78 11.87 -19.69
CA GLY A 130 -12.24 13.07 -19.01
C GLY A 130 -12.03 12.93 -17.48
N ASP A 131 -13.10 13.11 -16.71
CA ASP A 131 -13.02 13.07 -15.24
C ASP A 131 -13.36 11.69 -14.65
N LYS A 132 -13.66 10.68 -15.49
CA LYS A 132 -14.12 9.38 -15.00
C LYS A 132 -13.20 8.24 -15.41
N TRP A 133 -13.07 7.30 -14.49
CA TRP A 133 -12.43 6.00 -14.69
C TRP A 133 -13.43 4.97 -15.16
N GLY A 134 -12.97 4.07 -16.01
CA GLY A 134 -13.63 2.85 -16.48
C GLY A 134 -12.59 1.77 -16.69
N PHE A 135 -12.99 0.64 -17.22
CA PHE A 135 -12.05 -0.47 -17.45
C PHE A 135 -12.13 -0.93 -18.90
N ILE A 136 -10.98 -1.29 -19.44
CA ILE A 136 -10.83 -1.81 -20.81
C ILE A 136 -10.14 -3.16 -20.79
N ASN A 137 -10.42 -3.96 -21.82
CA ASN A 137 -9.68 -5.18 -22.11
C ASN A 137 -8.43 -4.90 -22.98
N ARG A 138 -7.72 -5.95 -23.39
CA ARG A 138 -6.51 -5.84 -24.21
C ARG A 138 -6.79 -5.41 -25.67
N ASP A 139 -8.02 -5.48 -26.13
CA ASP A 139 -8.44 -4.98 -27.45
C ASP A 139 -8.89 -3.51 -27.40
N ALA A 140 -8.69 -2.84 -26.24
CA ALA A 140 -9.14 -1.49 -25.92
C ALA A 140 -10.67 -1.32 -25.93
N GLU A 141 -11.42 -2.39 -25.80
CA GLU A 141 -12.87 -2.37 -25.67
C GLU A 141 -13.28 -2.08 -24.23
N GLU A 142 -14.37 -1.36 -24.05
CA GLU A 142 -14.92 -1.01 -22.74
C GLU A 142 -15.54 -2.25 -22.09
N GLU A 143 -14.97 -2.71 -20.98
CA GLU A 143 -15.50 -3.80 -20.16
C GLU A 143 -16.38 -3.30 -19.01
N LEU A 144 -15.97 -2.20 -18.35
CA LEU A 144 -16.78 -1.53 -17.35
C LEU A 144 -16.87 -0.02 -17.67
N PRO A 145 -18.05 0.59 -17.47
CA PRO A 145 -18.34 1.94 -17.93
C PRO A 145 -17.50 3.01 -17.21
N PHE A 146 -17.28 4.14 -17.91
CA PHE A 146 -16.58 5.32 -17.38
C PHE A 146 -17.48 6.11 -16.43
N ILE A 147 -17.70 5.61 -15.22
CA ILE A 147 -18.60 6.18 -14.20
C ILE A 147 -17.96 6.39 -12.84
N TYR A 148 -16.74 5.92 -12.63
CA TYR A 148 -16.04 6.00 -11.35
C TYR A 148 -15.24 7.28 -11.23
N ASP A 149 -15.22 7.88 -10.04
CA ASP A 149 -14.42 9.07 -9.72
C ASP A 149 -12.94 8.72 -9.62
N GLU A 150 -12.66 7.55 -9.03
CA GLU A 150 -11.33 6.94 -8.91
C GLU A 150 -11.45 5.41 -9.07
N ALA A 151 -10.38 4.77 -9.55
CA ALA A 151 -10.31 3.32 -9.66
C ALA A 151 -8.88 2.85 -9.39
N GLU A 152 -8.75 1.72 -8.68
CA GLU A 152 -7.50 1.02 -8.49
C GLU A 152 -7.39 -0.15 -9.49
N VAL A 153 -6.36 -0.97 -9.36
CA VAL A 153 -6.22 -2.20 -10.14
C VAL A 153 -7.07 -3.31 -9.53
N PHE A 154 -7.52 -4.27 -10.32
CA PHE A 154 -8.11 -5.49 -9.79
C PHE A 154 -7.05 -6.27 -9.02
N TYR A 155 -7.29 -6.50 -7.73
CA TYR A 155 -6.36 -7.25 -6.90
C TYR A 155 -6.49 -8.75 -7.18
N GLN A 156 -5.39 -9.36 -7.62
CA GLN A 156 -5.27 -10.81 -7.82
C GLN A 156 -4.51 -11.45 -6.66
N GLY A 157 -5.07 -11.34 -5.46
CA GLY A 157 -4.53 -12.03 -4.29
C GLY A 157 -4.74 -13.54 -4.39
N LYS A 158 -3.78 -14.32 -3.91
CA LYS A 158 -3.82 -15.79 -3.89
C LYS A 158 -5.06 -16.35 -3.19
N TRP A 159 -5.75 -15.51 -2.43
CA TRP A 159 -6.83 -15.84 -1.49
C TRP A 159 -8.12 -15.03 -1.73
N LEU A 160 -8.12 -14.01 -2.62
CA LEU A 160 -9.30 -13.23 -2.96
C LEU A 160 -10.05 -13.88 -4.13
N SER A 161 -11.10 -14.60 -3.79
CA SER A 161 -12.13 -15.04 -4.74
C SER A 161 -13.48 -14.48 -4.22
N PRO A 162 -14.17 -13.64 -4.99
CA PRO A 162 -13.85 -13.12 -6.33
C PRO A 162 -12.75 -12.05 -6.35
N THR A 163 -12.09 -11.85 -7.51
CA THR A 163 -11.18 -10.73 -7.75
C THR A 163 -11.92 -9.41 -7.59
N LEU A 164 -11.43 -8.54 -6.71
CA LEU A 164 -12.07 -7.27 -6.35
C LEU A 164 -11.24 -6.07 -6.78
N CYS A 165 -11.92 -4.96 -7.06
CA CYS A 165 -11.30 -3.67 -7.33
C CYS A 165 -11.90 -2.60 -6.44
N LEU A 166 -11.04 -1.81 -5.81
CA LEU A 166 -11.43 -0.63 -5.04
C LEU A 166 -11.74 0.49 -6.02
N VAL A 167 -12.94 1.04 -5.96
CA VAL A 167 -13.38 2.14 -6.81
C VAL A 167 -14.17 3.18 -6.00
N LYS A 168 -14.14 4.42 -6.47
CA LYS A 168 -14.90 5.53 -5.87
C LYS A 168 -16.01 5.96 -6.82
N LYS A 169 -17.20 6.16 -6.29
CA LYS A 169 -18.35 6.66 -7.05
C LYS A 169 -19.20 7.59 -6.20
N GLY A 170 -19.49 8.79 -6.73
CA GLY A 170 -20.24 9.79 -5.97
C GLY A 170 -19.52 10.23 -4.69
N GLY A 171 -18.17 10.31 -4.71
CA GLY A 171 -17.34 10.71 -3.60
C GLY A 171 -17.15 9.64 -2.50
N LYS A 172 -17.69 8.42 -2.67
CA LYS A 172 -17.61 7.33 -1.70
C LYS A 172 -16.92 6.12 -2.29
N TRP A 173 -16.13 5.43 -1.47
CA TRP A 173 -15.42 4.22 -1.83
C TRP A 173 -16.30 2.97 -1.65
N GLY A 174 -16.05 1.95 -2.45
CA GLY A 174 -16.64 0.64 -2.43
C GLY A 174 -15.82 -0.35 -3.26
N TYR A 175 -16.22 -1.61 -3.27
CA TYR A 175 -15.60 -2.66 -4.06
C TYR A 175 -16.55 -3.22 -5.10
N ILE A 176 -16.02 -3.46 -6.30
CA ILE A 176 -16.69 -4.17 -7.38
C ILE A 176 -15.91 -5.43 -7.76
N ASN A 177 -16.60 -6.41 -8.35
CA ASN A 177 -15.94 -7.53 -9.00
C ASN A 177 -15.68 -7.25 -10.50
N THR A 178 -15.14 -8.22 -11.22
CA THR A 178 -14.79 -8.12 -12.65
C THR A 178 -16.00 -7.91 -13.57
N GLU A 179 -17.21 -8.27 -13.14
CA GLU A 179 -18.47 -8.02 -13.87
C GLU A 179 -19.08 -6.64 -13.53
N GLY A 180 -18.41 -5.84 -12.69
CA GLY A 180 -18.93 -4.56 -12.23
C GLY A 180 -20.00 -4.65 -11.16
N THR A 181 -20.25 -5.87 -10.63
CA THR A 181 -21.18 -6.05 -9.51
C THR A 181 -20.62 -5.44 -8.24
N VAL A 182 -21.41 -4.63 -7.55
CA VAL A 182 -21.02 -4.00 -6.29
C VAL A 182 -21.03 -5.05 -5.18
N ILE A 183 -19.85 -5.32 -4.61
CA ILE A 183 -19.67 -6.26 -3.49
C ILE A 183 -19.70 -5.50 -2.16
N ILE A 184 -18.95 -4.40 -2.05
CA ILE A 184 -19.02 -3.47 -0.92
C ILE A 184 -19.63 -2.15 -1.43
N PRO A 185 -20.73 -1.68 -0.84
CA PRO A 185 -21.45 -0.51 -1.34
C PRO A 185 -20.63 0.78 -1.25
N PHE A 186 -20.89 1.75 -2.15
CA PHE A 186 -20.30 3.08 -2.16
C PHE A 186 -20.83 3.92 -0.98
N ALA A 187 -20.34 3.62 0.22
CA ALA A 187 -20.84 4.19 1.47
C ALA A 187 -19.73 4.71 2.39
N TYR A 188 -18.47 4.51 2.03
CA TYR A 188 -17.32 4.77 2.88
C TYR A 188 -16.57 6.02 2.45
N ASP A 189 -16.09 6.79 3.43
CA ASP A 189 -15.23 7.95 3.20
C ASP A 189 -13.86 7.52 2.70
N GLU A 190 -13.35 6.43 3.28
CA GLU A 190 -12.10 5.77 2.95
C GLU A 190 -12.28 4.26 3.16
N LEU A 191 -11.62 3.47 2.32
CA LEU A 191 -11.49 2.02 2.45
C LEU A 191 -10.05 1.67 2.17
N ASP A 192 -9.48 0.83 3.01
CA ASP A 192 -8.17 0.26 2.78
C ASP A 192 -8.30 -1.07 2.01
N ASP A 193 -7.17 -1.61 1.55
CA ASP A 193 -7.15 -2.96 1.00
C ASP A 193 -7.50 -3.99 2.08
N PHE A 194 -8.03 -5.15 1.67
CA PHE A 194 -8.21 -6.25 2.61
C PHE A 194 -6.83 -6.74 3.05
N PHE A 195 -6.45 -6.37 4.26
CA PHE A 195 -5.16 -6.68 4.87
C PHE A 195 -4.96 -8.19 5.08
N THR A 196 -6.02 -8.85 5.51
CA THR A 196 -6.17 -10.29 5.42
C THR A 196 -7.39 -10.54 4.55
N ASP A 197 -7.51 -11.71 3.97
CA ASP A 197 -8.66 -12.07 3.13
C ASP A 197 -10.02 -11.89 3.81
N ASP A 198 -10.04 -11.51 5.09
CA ASP A 198 -11.22 -11.46 5.93
C ASP A 198 -11.66 -10.06 6.36
N TYR A 199 -10.74 -9.08 6.52
CA TYR A 199 -11.06 -7.77 7.11
C TYR A 199 -10.45 -6.60 6.34
N CYS A 200 -11.17 -5.49 6.30
CA CYS A 200 -10.75 -4.23 5.68
C CYS A 200 -11.01 -3.08 6.64
N ALA A 201 -10.01 -2.23 6.87
CA ALA A 201 -10.21 -0.97 7.56
C ALA A 201 -11.07 -0.05 6.72
N ALA A 202 -12.06 0.55 7.33
CA ALA A 202 -13.03 1.39 6.66
C ALA A 202 -13.34 2.63 7.51
N LYS A 203 -13.49 3.78 6.84
CA LYS A 203 -13.93 5.03 7.47
C LYS A 203 -15.34 5.37 7.04
N LYS A 204 -16.20 5.65 7.98
CA LYS A 204 -17.58 6.03 7.71
C LYS A 204 -17.99 7.16 8.64
N ASN A 205 -18.51 8.25 8.05
CA ASN A 205 -18.86 9.48 8.79
C ASN A 205 -17.70 10.01 9.65
N GLY A 206 -16.48 9.98 9.09
CA GLY A 206 -15.28 10.50 9.74
C GLY A 206 -14.66 9.59 10.81
N LYS A 207 -15.22 8.43 11.11
CA LYS A 207 -14.69 7.47 12.10
C LYS A 207 -14.30 6.16 11.45
N TRP A 208 -13.21 5.57 11.95
CA TRP A 208 -12.68 4.30 11.51
C TRP A 208 -13.29 3.11 12.25
N GLY A 209 -13.36 2.00 11.56
CA GLY A 209 -13.75 0.68 12.03
C GLY A 209 -13.30 -0.38 11.04
N TYR A 210 -13.81 -1.60 11.15
CA TYR A 210 -13.49 -2.69 10.23
C TYR A 210 -14.76 -3.38 9.75
N ILE A 211 -14.73 -3.80 8.48
CA ILE A 211 -15.77 -4.62 7.85
C ILE A 211 -15.16 -5.93 7.34
N ASP A 212 -15.97 -6.96 7.18
CA ASP A 212 -15.59 -8.16 6.45
C ASP A 212 -15.96 -8.05 4.95
N LYS A 213 -15.55 -9.05 4.17
CA LYS A 213 -15.85 -9.15 2.73
C LYS A 213 -17.33 -9.21 2.37
N ASN A 214 -18.20 -9.46 3.34
CA ASN A 214 -19.66 -9.43 3.18
C ASN A 214 -20.26 -8.11 3.66
N ASN A 215 -19.42 -7.08 3.89
CA ASN A 215 -19.82 -5.77 4.40
C ASN A 215 -20.42 -5.81 5.82
N LYS A 216 -20.14 -6.85 6.61
CA LYS A 216 -20.54 -6.91 8.02
C LYS A 216 -19.55 -6.12 8.85
N VAL A 217 -20.04 -5.25 9.74
CA VAL A 217 -19.21 -4.48 10.67
C VAL A 217 -18.63 -5.42 11.73
N ILE A 218 -17.31 -5.56 11.74
CA ILE A 218 -16.55 -6.33 12.71
C ILE A 218 -16.12 -5.44 13.87
N ILE A 219 -15.52 -4.28 13.58
CA ILE A 219 -15.16 -3.25 14.56
C ILE A 219 -16.02 -2.01 14.27
N PRO A 220 -16.73 -1.45 15.26
CA PRO A 220 -17.63 -0.32 15.04
C PRO A 220 -16.88 0.95 14.62
N PHE A 221 -17.53 1.81 13.84
CA PHE A 221 -17.00 3.11 13.38
C PHE A 221 -17.04 4.16 14.48
N ILE A 222 -16.15 4.05 15.46
CA ILE A 222 -16.07 4.93 16.63
C ILE A 222 -14.68 5.48 16.91
N TYR A 223 -13.66 5.03 16.14
CA TYR A 223 -12.28 5.39 16.35
C TYR A 223 -11.86 6.56 15.46
N ASP A 224 -10.96 7.40 15.94
CA ASP A 224 -10.36 8.50 15.20
C ASP A 224 -9.32 7.99 14.21
N GLU A 225 -8.55 6.97 14.63
CA GLU A 225 -7.54 6.28 13.82
C GLU A 225 -7.53 4.80 14.17
N VAL A 226 -7.12 3.97 13.22
CA VAL A 226 -6.83 2.56 13.41
C VAL A 226 -5.55 2.22 12.66
N GLU A 227 -4.79 1.26 13.17
CA GLU A 227 -3.57 0.77 12.55
C GLU A 227 -3.43 -0.72 12.87
N ASP A 228 -3.24 -1.53 11.82
CA ASP A 228 -3.04 -2.97 12.01
C ASP A 228 -1.69 -3.23 12.69
N TYR A 229 -1.75 -3.97 13.79
CA TYR A 229 -0.59 -4.45 14.48
C TYR A 229 -0.62 -5.97 14.51
N ASP A 230 0.22 -6.57 13.66
CA ASP A 230 0.17 -8.00 13.49
C ASP A 230 -1.23 -8.48 13.00
N LEU A 231 -1.36 -9.70 12.55
CA LEU A 231 -2.61 -10.31 12.08
C LEU A 231 -3.69 -10.50 13.15
N LYS A 232 -3.42 -10.09 14.40
CA LYS A 232 -4.28 -10.35 15.57
C LYS A 232 -4.79 -9.09 16.26
N TYR A 233 -4.04 -8.00 16.19
CA TYR A 233 -4.24 -6.82 17.01
C TYR A 233 -4.36 -5.55 16.18
N ILE A 234 -5.11 -4.61 16.70
CA ILE A 234 -5.35 -3.31 16.10
C ILE A 234 -5.01 -2.24 17.14
N ARG A 235 -4.09 -1.34 16.79
CA ARG A 235 -3.94 -0.09 17.53
C ARG A 235 -5.11 0.82 17.17
N VAL A 236 -5.77 1.34 18.16
CA VAL A 236 -6.91 2.24 17.99
C VAL A 236 -6.69 3.56 18.73
N VAL A 237 -7.13 4.65 18.12
CA VAL A 237 -7.16 5.98 18.75
C VAL A 237 -8.61 6.40 18.92
N LYS A 238 -8.96 6.86 20.10
CA LYS A 238 -10.27 7.41 20.40
C LYS A 238 -10.16 8.57 21.38
N ASP A 239 -10.72 9.72 21.00
CA ASP A 239 -10.71 10.94 21.80
C ASP A 239 -9.28 11.36 22.25
N GLY A 240 -8.29 11.15 21.34
CA GLY A 240 -6.88 11.46 21.55
C GLY A 240 -6.15 10.50 22.50
N LYS A 241 -6.72 9.35 22.80
CA LYS A 241 -6.13 8.26 23.58
C LYS A 241 -5.97 7.01 22.73
N GLU A 242 -4.90 6.27 22.98
CA GLU A 242 -4.52 5.07 22.26
C GLU A 242 -4.71 3.81 23.11
N GLY A 243 -5.00 2.72 22.44
CA GLY A 243 -5.12 1.39 23.02
C GLY A 243 -4.95 0.30 21.98
N ILE A 244 -4.97 -0.95 22.41
CA ILE A 244 -4.90 -2.12 21.55
C ILE A 244 -6.13 -3.00 21.78
N ILE A 245 -6.77 -3.41 20.70
CA ILE A 245 -7.89 -4.37 20.71
C ILE A 245 -7.57 -5.54 19.78
N ASP A 246 -8.24 -6.66 19.97
CA ASP A 246 -8.24 -7.75 18.98
C ASP A 246 -9.46 -7.65 18.03
N PHE A 247 -9.48 -8.45 16.98
CA PHE A 247 -10.61 -8.50 16.02
C PHE A 247 -11.91 -9.05 16.63
N ASN A 248 -11.88 -9.63 17.83
CA ASN A 248 -13.07 -9.99 18.62
C ASN A 248 -13.55 -8.82 19.50
N ARG A 249 -12.93 -7.65 19.38
CA ARG A 249 -13.21 -6.44 20.18
C ARG A 249 -12.81 -6.57 21.66
N LYS A 250 -11.99 -7.55 22.00
CA LYS A 250 -11.42 -7.65 23.34
C LYS A 250 -10.30 -6.62 23.47
N THR A 251 -10.37 -5.82 24.52
CA THR A 251 -9.30 -4.89 24.88
C THR A 251 -8.10 -5.68 25.37
N VAL A 252 -6.97 -5.51 24.70
CA VAL A 252 -5.65 -6.03 25.10
C VAL A 252 -4.94 -4.98 25.93
N ILE A 253 -4.90 -3.73 25.43
CA ILE A 253 -4.39 -2.56 26.16
C ILE A 253 -5.52 -1.53 26.20
N PRO A 254 -5.88 -1.00 27.39
CA PRO A 254 -6.92 0.02 27.53
C PRO A 254 -6.68 1.24 26.65
N ILE A 255 -7.76 1.85 26.14
CA ILE A 255 -7.70 3.07 25.32
C ILE A 255 -7.61 4.27 26.28
N ASP A 256 -6.46 4.44 26.90
CA ASP A 256 -6.23 5.45 27.93
C ASP A 256 -4.81 6.04 27.90
N PHE A 257 -3.96 5.56 27.01
CA PHE A 257 -2.57 6.00 26.91
C PHE A 257 -2.40 7.15 25.91
N TYR A 258 -1.36 7.95 26.12
CA TYR A 258 -1.07 9.07 25.25
C TYR A 258 -0.43 8.65 23.93
N VAL A 259 0.52 7.70 23.96
CA VAL A 259 1.16 7.11 22.79
C VAL A 259 1.50 5.65 23.05
N ILE A 260 1.28 4.81 22.04
CA ILE A 260 1.72 3.43 21.99
C ILE A 260 2.61 3.26 20.76
N ASN A 261 3.91 3.09 20.96
CA ASN A 261 4.85 2.80 19.88
C ASN A 261 5.05 1.30 19.72
N LEU A 262 4.75 0.81 18.54
CA LEU A 262 4.97 -0.58 18.18
C LEU A 262 6.44 -0.78 17.81
N LEU A 263 7.14 -1.71 18.47
CA LEU A 263 8.58 -1.93 18.35
C LEU A 263 8.86 -3.30 17.74
N GLY A 264 8.64 -3.45 16.41
CA GLY A 264 8.88 -4.75 15.75
C GLY A 264 7.96 -5.86 16.29
N ASP A 265 8.40 -7.09 16.16
CA ASP A 265 7.53 -8.26 16.18
C ASP A 265 6.86 -8.60 17.52
N ASP A 266 7.33 -8.10 18.67
CA ASP A 266 6.79 -8.57 19.96
C ASP A 266 6.81 -7.54 21.10
N ALA A 267 7.07 -6.27 20.86
CA ALA A 267 7.14 -5.30 21.95
C ALA A 267 6.42 -3.99 21.65
N MET A 268 5.77 -3.44 22.68
CA MET A 268 5.06 -2.16 22.64
C MET A 268 5.62 -1.22 23.71
N ARG A 269 6.00 -0.01 23.33
CA ARG A 269 6.41 1.04 24.27
C ARG A 269 5.22 1.94 24.56
N ILE A 270 4.89 2.07 25.82
CA ILE A 270 3.71 2.78 26.29
C ILE A 270 4.11 4.09 26.97
N PHE A 271 3.51 5.18 26.54
CA PHE A 271 3.65 6.52 27.13
C PHE A 271 2.31 6.93 27.76
N PRO A 272 2.17 6.82 29.09
CA PRO A 272 0.90 7.07 29.76
C PRO A 272 0.39 8.50 29.62
N THR A 273 1.28 9.50 29.62
CA THR A 273 0.93 10.91 29.54
C THR A 273 1.83 11.65 28.54
N LYS A 274 1.51 12.92 28.25
CA LYS A 274 2.32 13.80 27.41
C LYS A 274 3.71 14.07 28.00
N GLU A 275 3.81 14.06 29.30
CA GLU A 275 5.03 14.34 30.05
C GLU A 275 5.93 13.09 30.18
N THR A 276 5.42 11.91 29.82
CA THR A 276 6.19 10.67 29.87
C THR A 276 7.31 10.71 28.85
N THR A 277 8.53 10.44 29.31
CA THR A 277 9.74 10.38 28.48
C THR A 277 10.11 8.92 28.19
N ILE A 278 11.15 8.73 27.36
CA ILE A 278 11.69 7.39 27.08
C ILE A 278 12.26 6.71 28.35
N GLU A 279 12.64 7.50 29.35
CA GLU A 279 13.18 7.02 30.62
C GLU A 279 12.07 6.61 31.60
N THR A 280 10.83 7.09 31.38
CA THR A 280 9.68 6.86 32.26
C THR A 280 8.52 6.13 31.56
N CYS A 281 8.73 5.65 30.35
CA CYS A 281 7.80 4.77 29.66
C CYS A 281 7.94 3.33 30.17
N PHE A 282 7.02 2.45 29.80
CA PHE A 282 7.14 1.03 30.05
C PHE A 282 6.96 0.21 28.77
N LEU A 283 7.51 -1.00 28.77
CA LEU A 283 7.47 -1.92 27.65
C LEU A 283 6.57 -3.11 27.99
N LEU A 284 5.70 -3.45 27.05
CA LEU A 284 4.88 -4.66 27.11
C LEU A 284 5.23 -5.58 25.94
N ASP A 285 5.05 -6.88 26.15
CA ASP A 285 5.03 -7.85 25.07
C ASP A 285 3.70 -7.80 24.30
N SER A 286 3.58 -8.58 23.24
CA SER A 286 2.37 -8.69 22.42
C SER A 286 1.14 -9.24 23.17
N LEU A 287 1.34 -9.84 24.34
CA LEU A 287 0.28 -10.32 25.22
C LEU A 287 -0.15 -9.28 26.27
N GLY A 288 0.57 -8.15 26.34
CA GLY A 288 0.33 -7.11 27.33
C GLY A 288 1.07 -7.31 28.66
N ASN A 289 2.01 -8.26 28.75
CA ASN A 289 2.82 -8.45 29.95
C ASN A 289 3.96 -7.42 29.97
N CYS A 290 4.23 -6.87 31.14
CA CYS A 290 5.32 -5.92 31.29
C CYS A 290 6.68 -6.61 31.26
N ILE A 291 7.57 -6.14 30.37
CA ILE A 291 8.93 -6.67 30.19
C ILE A 291 10.02 -5.70 30.64
N ASP A 292 9.73 -4.40 30.72
CA ASP A 292 10.65 -3.38 31.21
C ASP A 292 9.90 -2.11 31.66
N GLY A 293 10.49 -1.34 32.58
CA GLY A 293 9.90 -0.09 33.09
C GLY A 293 8.62 -0.29 33.90
N CYS A 294 8.40 -1.46 34.46
CA CYS A 294 7.15 -1.85 35.11
C CYS A 294 6.79 -0.98 36.32
N GLU A 295 7.76 -0.32 36.92
CA GLU A 295 7.56 0.68 37.98
C GLU A 295 6.77 1.91 37.51
N TYR A 296 6.84 2.24 36.23
CA TYR A 296 6.15 3.40 35.61
C TYR A 296 4.70 3.08 35.20
N ILE A 297 4.26 1.82 35.32
CA ILE A 297 2.86 1.47 35.09
C ILE A 297 2.00 2.19 36.12
N PRO A 298 0.99 2.98 35.71
CA PRO A 298 0.10 3.66 36.63
C PRO A 298 -0.56 2.69 37.62
N GLU A 299 -0.65 3.07 38.89
CA GLU A 299 -1.12 2.21 39.99
C GLU A 299 -2.51 1.62 39.74
N TYR A 300 -3.38 2.38 39.07
CA TYR A 300 -4.70 1.89 38.68
C TYR A 300 -4.61 0.57 37.89
N TYR A 301 -3.69 0.45 36.92
CA TYR A 301 -3.55 -0.74 36.08
C TYR A 301 -2.91 -1.90 36.85
N LYS A 302 -2.00 -1.62 37.77
CA LYS A 302 -1.41 -2.63 38.67
C LYS A 302 -2.48 -3.28 39.56
N THR A 303 -3.34 -2.46 40.16
CA THR A 303 -4.39 -2.92 41.07
C THR A 303 -5.51 -3.69 40.37
N HIS A 304 -5.78 -3.39 39.09
CA HIS A 304 -6.83 -4.05 38.30
C HIS A 304 -6.29 -5.23 37.46
N LYS A 305 -5.02 -5.58 37.65
CA LYS A 305 -4.35 -6.70 36.94
C LYS A 305 -4.51 -6.64 35.40
N LEU A 306 -4.46 -5.43 34.81
CA LEU A 306 -4.67 -5.25 33.38
C LEU A 306 -3.42 -5.56 32.54
N PHE A 307 -2.24 -5.70 33.20
CA PHE A 307 -0.94 -6.01 32.58
C PHE A 307 -0.16 -7.12 33.31
N TYR A 308 -0.82 -7.91 34.12
CA TYR A 308 -0.23 -9.07 34.81
C TYR A 308 -1.09 -10.30 34.55
N PRO A 309 -0.48 -11.46 34.32
CA PRO A 309 -1.18 -12.74 34.13
C PRO A 309 -2.03 -13.13 35.33
#